data_4535dab5f4a1c0a47d4f6d12ada0648a
#
_entry.id   4535dab5f4a1c0a47d4f6d12ada0648a
#
_cell.length_a   1.000
_cell.length_b   1.000
_cell.length_c   1.000
_cell.angle_alpha   90.00
_cell.angle_beta   90.00
_cell.angle_gamma   90.00
#
_symmetry.space_group_name_H-M   'P 1'
#
loop_
_entity.id
_entity.type
_entity.pdbx_description
1 polymer ?
#
loop_
_entity_poly.entity_id
_entity_poly.type
_entity_poly.pdbx_seq_one_letter_code
_entity_poly.pdbx_strand_id
1 'polypeptide(L)'
;MKILITESNGYSKEAISIYESIGEVILGHSNLEIIEKNLPSTDILVIKLNFNFGLEHLEKAKNLKFIVTSTTGTNHIILPKNSEINIVSLQNETEFLKNITPTAELTWALILALHRKLTSSIESVKNGEWSRDKFIGEEIKGKKIGILGLGRIGQMVGKIAKAFEMEVVFFDKEGKVLEGNDAFKNVSLDRLFLE
;
A
#
# COMPACT_ATOMS: atom_id res chain seq x y z
N MET A 1 -15.47 -17.02 -19.69
CA MET A 1 -15.68 -16.05 -18.61
C MET A 1 -15.30 -14.67 -19.12
N LYS A 2 -15.98 -13.61 -18.66
CA LYS A 2 -15.62 -12.23 -18.94
C LYS A 2 -14.91 -11.62 -17.74
N ILE A 3 -13.76 -11.02 -17.97
CA ILE A 3 -12.89 -10.42 -16.97
C ILE A 3 -12.77 -8.94 -17.25
N LEU A 4 -13.25 -8.11 -16.32
CA LEU A 4 -13.14 -6.66 -16.42
C LEU A 4 -12.04 -6.15 -15.49
N ILE A 5 -11.00 -5.54 -16.05
CA ILE A 5 -9.91 -4.90 -15.28
C ILE A 5 -10.17 -3.39 -15.27
N THR A 6 -10.63 -2.86 -14.15
CA THR A 6 -11.04 -1.45 -14.05
C THR A 6 -9.89 -0.48 -14.25
N GLU A 7 -8.73 -0.77 -13.66
CA GLU A 7 -7.54 0.08 -13.64
C GLU A 7 -6.37 -0.67 -14.31
N SER A 8 -6.42 -0.76 -15.63
CA SER A 8 -5.47 -1.56 -16.41
C SER A 8 -4.04 -0.99 -16.47
N ASN A 9 -3.85 0.27 -16.13
CA ASN A 9 -2.53 0.89 -16.10
C ASN A 9 -1.62 0.21 -15.06
N GLY A 10 -0.37 -0.08 -15.47
CA GLY A 10 0.63 -0.71 -14.62
C GLY A 10 0.57 -2.24 -14.53
N TYR A 11 -0.32 -2.90 -15.28
CA TYR A 11 -0.23 -4.34 -15.50
C TYR A 11 0.83 -4.65 -16.57
N SER A 12 1.67 -5.64 -16.31
CA SER A 12 2.59 -6.16 -17.34
C SER A 12 1.82 -6.95 -18.40
N LYS A 13 2.43 -7.14 -19.57
CA LYS A 13 1.84 -7.97 -20.64
C LYS A 13 1.62 -9.40 -20.17
N GLU A 14 2.54 -9.93 -19.38
CA GLU A 14 2.47 -11.27 -18.81
C GLU A 14 1.27 -11.41 -17.85
N ALA A 15 1.03 -10.39 -17.02
CA ALA A 15 -0.12 -10.39 -16.13
C ALA A 15 -1.45 -10.37 -16.90
N ILE A 16 -1.54 -9.57 -17.98
CA ILE A 16 -2.73 -9.57 -18.85
C ILE A 16 -2.89 -10.92 -19.55
N SER A 17 -1.82 -11.52 -20.08
CA SER A 17 -1.87 -12.85 -20.72
C SER A 17 -2.36 -13.95 -19.81
N ILE A 18 -2.07 -13.87 -18.50
CA ILE A 18 -2.62 -14.81 -17.50
C ILE A 18 -4.14 -14.68 -17.45
N TYR A 19 -4.68 -13.47 -17.39
CA TYR A 19 -6.14 -13.26 -17.42
C TYR A 19 -6.75 -13.71 -18.76
N GLU A 20 -6.11 -13.43 -19.90
CA GLU A 20 -6.54 -13.86 -21.23
C GLU A 20 -6.60 -15.38 -21.37
N SER A 21 -5.73 -16.11 -20.67
CA SER A 21 -5.78 -17.59 -20.66
C SER A 21 -7.02 -18.14 -19.93
N ILE A 22 -7.67 -17.34 -19.10
CA ILE A 22 -8.85 -17.74 -18.31
C ILE A 22 -10.15 -17.31 -19.02
N GLY A 23 -10.14 -16.21 -19.77
CA GLY A 23 -11.32 -15.69 -20.43
C GLY A 23 -11.10 -14.44 -21.26
N GLU A 24 -12.20 -13.84 -21.72
CA GLU A 24 -12.21 -12.57 -22.45
C GLU A 24 -11.88 -11.42 -21.50
N VAL A 25 -10.80 -10.68 -21.78
CA VAL A 25 -10.34 -9.56 -20.97
C VAL A 25 -10.83 -8.23 -21.56
N ILE A 26 -11.46 -7.43 -20.73
CA ILE A 26 -11.89 -6.07 -21.05
C ILE A 26 -11.07 -5.11 -20.17
N LEU A 27 -10.37 -4.16 -20.80
CA LEU A 27 -9.57 -3.16 -20.12
C LEU A 27 -10.40 -1.89 -19.93
N GLY A 28 -10.67 -1.55 -18.67
CA GLY A 28 -11.48 -0.39 -18.28
C GLY A 28 -10.74 0.95 -18.36
N HIS A 29 -9.40 0.94 -18.29
CA HIS A 29 -8.56 2.14 -18.34
C HIS A 29 -8.99 3.27 -17.38
N SER A 30 -9.57 2.92 -16.23
CA SER A 30 -10.18 3.86 -15.28
C SER A 30 -11.31 4.73 -15.88
N ASN A 31 -11.91 4.30 -16.99
CA ASN A 31 -13.03 4.96 -17.63
C ASN A 31 -14.36 4.37 -17.11
N LEU A 32 -15.13 5.19 -16.41
CA LEU A 32 -16.39 4.76 -15.79
C LEU A 32 -17.42 4.27 -16.82
N GLU A 33 -17.51 4.87 -18.00
CA GLU A 33 -18.45 4.45 -19.05
C GLU A 33 -18.14 3.04 -19.54
N ILE A 34 -16.85 2.72 -19.74
CA ILE A 34 -16.40 1.37 -20.13
C ILE A 34 -16.74 0.37 -19.03
N ILE A 35 -16.44 0.74 -17.77
CA ILE A 35 -16.66 -0.12 -16.60
C ILE A 35 -18.15 -0.40 -16.45
N GLU A 36 -19.00 0.62 -16.39
CA GLU A 36 -20.44 0.47 -16.21
C GLU A 36 -21.13 -0.29 -17.34
N LYS A 37 -20.70 -0.06 -18.57
CA LYS A 37 -21.22 -0.79 -19.75
C LYS A 37 -20.96 -2.29 -19.68
N ASN A 38 -19.79 -2.69 -19.16
CA ASN A 38 -19.35 -4.08 -19.17
C ASN A 38 -19.66 -4.83 -17.87
N LEU A 39 -19.87 -4.12 -16.77
CA LEU A 39 -20.13 -4.68 -15.45
C LEU A 39 -21.27 -5.72 -15.42
N PRO A 40 -22.42 -5.54 -16.11
CA PRO A 40 -23.52 -6.50 -16.09
C PRO A 40 -23.18 -7.89 -16.65
N SER A 41 -22.21 -7.97 -17.54
CA SER A 41 -21.78 -9.24 -18.17
C SER A 41 -20.47 -9.80 -17.61
N THR A 42 -19.91 -9.16 -16.57
CA THR A 42 -18.62 -9.51 -15.97
C THR A 42 -18.76 -10.68 -15.00
N ASP A 43 -17.96 -11.72 -15.16
CA ASP A 43 -17.82 -12.83 -14.21
C ASP A 43 -16.74 -12.55 -13.16
N ILE A 44 -15.64 -11.92 -13.56
CA ILE A 44 -14.50 -11.59 -12.70
C ILE A 44 -14.20 -10.08 -12.84
N LEU A 45 -14.28 -9.37 -11.73
CA LEU A 45 -13.92 -7.96 -11.65
C LEU A 45 -12.55 -7.82 -10.99
N VAL A 46 -11.59 -7.23 -11.70
CA VAL A 46 -10.24 -6.94 -11.19
C VAL A 46 -10.14 -5.45 -10.90
N ILE A 47 -9.95 -5.11 -9.63
CA ILE A 47 -9.92 -3.71 -9.16
C ILE A 47 -8.66 -3.40 -8.35
N LYS A 48 -8.32 -2.12 -8.29
CA LYS A 48 -7.31 -1.56 -7.38
C LYS A 48 -7.98 -0.54 -6.44
N LEU A 49 -7.23 0.47 -6.00
CA LEU A 49 -7.69 1.41 -4.98
C LEU A 49 -8.52 2.59 -5.51
N ASN A 50 -8.44 2.91 -6.81
CA ASN A 50 -9.19 4.06 -7.37
C ASN A 50 -10.65 3.71 -7.66
N PHE A 51 -10.99 2.42 -7.74
CA PHE A 51 -12.35 1.97 -7.94
C PHE A 51 -12.93 1.41 -6.65
N ASN A 52 -14.00 2.04 -6.16
CA ASN A 52 -14.76 1.55 -5.02
C ASN A 52 -15.95 0.72 -5.51
N PHE A 53 -16.02 -0.54 -5.12
CA PHE A 53 -17.15 -1.42 -5.44
C PHE A 53 -18.17 -1.39 -4.29
N GLY A 54 -19.34 -0.81 -4.54
CA GLY A 54 -20.42 -0.68 -3.57
C GLY A 54 -21.70 -1.39 -4.01
N LEU A 55 -22.77 -1.19 -3.24
CA LEU A 55 -24.08 -1.82 -3.48
C LEU A 55 -24.68 -1.44 -4.84
N GLU A 56 -24.47 -0.21 -5.28
CA GLU A 56 -24.93 0.27 -6.61
C GLU A 56 -24.28 -0.50 -7.78
N HIS A 57 -23.04 -0.94 -7.61
CA HIS A 57 -22.34 -1.77 -8.59
C HIS A 57 -22.82 -3.22 -8.52
N LEU A 58 -23.09 -3.72 -7.30
CA LEU A 58 -23.61 -5.08 -7.09
C LEU A 58 -24.96 -5.28 -7.78
N GLU A 59 -25.85 -4.29 -7.74
CA GLU A 59 -27.14 -4.36 -8.42
C GLU A 59 -27.00 -4.53 -9.93
N LYS A 60 -25.97 -3.93 -10.53
CA LYS A 60 -25.66 -4.02 -11.97
C LYS A 60 -24.92 -5.32 -12.31
N ALA A 61 -24.07 -5.83 -11.44
CA ALA A 61 -23.12 -6.92 -11.68
C ALA A 61 -23.77 -8.32 -11.51
N LYS A 62 -24.76 -8.64 -12.33
CA LYS A 62 -25.61 -9.85 -12.19
C LYS A 62 -24.87 -11.18 -12.34
N ASN A 63 -23.76 -11.19 -13.08
CA ASN A 63 -22.98 -12.41 -13.35
C ASN A 63 -21.70 -12.52 -12.50
N LEU A 64 -21.43 -11.53 -11.63
CA LEU A 64 -20.20 -11.42 -10.90
C LEU A 64 -20.03 -12.54 -9.88
N LYS A 65 -18.92 -13.27 -9.98
CA LYS A 65 -18.56 -14.39 -9.09
C LYS A 65 -17.34 -14.09 -8.26
N PHE A 66 -16.39 -13.30 -8.81
CA PHE A 66 -15.14 -12.98 -8.15
C PHE A 66 -14.82 -11.51 -8.26
N ILE A 67 -14.31 -10.94 -7.17
CA ILE A 67 -13.61 -9.66 -7.17
C ILE A 67 -12.16 -9.95 -6.79
N VAL A 68 -11.24 -9.57 -7.67
CA VAL A 68 -9.81 -9.78 -7.50
C VAL A 68 -9.13 -8.42 -7.27
N THR A 69 -8.32 -8.32 -6.24
CA THR A 69 -7.56 -7.10 -5.96
C THR A 69 -6.12 -7.42 -5.56
N SER A 70 -5.17 -6.68 -6.12
CA SER A 70 -3.75 -6.77 -5.76
C SER A 70 -3.40 -6.04 -4.46
N THR A 71 -4.39 -5.68 -3.65
CA THR A 71 -4.22 -5.00 -2.38
C THR A 71 -4.32 -5.96 -1.19
N THR A 72 -3.74 -5.59 -0.07
CA THR A 72 -3.91 -6.32 1.19
C THR A 72 -5.17 -5.89 1.93
N GLY A 73 -5.60 -4.63 1.76
CA GLY A 73 -6.86 -4.12 2.32
C GLY A 73 -8.00 -4.25 1.31
N THR A 74 -9.21 -4.54 1.80
CA THR A 74 -10.43 -4.70 0.98
C THR A 74 -11.51 -3.67 1.32
N ASN A 75 -11.17 -2.58 2.01
CA ASN A 75 -12.11 -1.56 2.47
C ASN A 75 -12.86 -0.84 1.33
N HIS A 76 -12.30 -0.87 0.11
CA HIS A 76 -12.91 -0.34 -1.11
C HIS A 76 -13.91 -1.31 -1.76
N ILE A 77 -14.14 -2.49 -1.15
CA ILE A 77 -15.09 -3.50 -1.61
C ILE A 77 -16.15 -3.67 -0.51
N ILE A 78 -17.37 -3.23 -0.81
CA ILE A 78 -18.49 -3.31 0.12
C ILE A 78 -19.49 -4.34 -0.40
N LEU A 79 -19.55 -5.49 0.26
CA LEU A 79 -20.50 -6.57 -0.04
C LEU A 79 -21.43 -6.83 1.15
N PRO A 80 -22.68 -7.25 0.93
CA PRO A 80 -23.53 -7.77 1.97
C PRO A 80 -22.92 -9.02 2.61
N LYS A 81 -23.23 -9.26 3.89
CA LYS A 81 -22.71 -10.44 4.63
C LYS A 81 -23.07 -11.79 4.00
N ASN A 82 -24.17 -11.85 3.27
CA ASN A 82 -24.68 -13.05 2.58
C ASN A 82 -24.34 -13.04 1.09
N SER A 83 -23.38 -12.26 0.64
CA SER A 83 -22.94 -12.25 -0.75
C SER A 83 -22.24 -13.56 -1.11
N GLU A 84 -22.57 -14.12 -2.26
CA GLU A 84 -21.89 -15.30 -2.83
C GLU A 84 -20.63 -14.91 -3.64
N ILE A 85 -20.33 -13.62 -3.76
CA ILE A 85 -19.15 -13.13 -4.48
C ILE A 85 -17.90 -13.37 -3.64
N ASN A 86 -16.93 -14.06 -4.22
CA ASN A 86 -15.65 -14.34 -3.58
C ASN A 86 -14.66 -13.21 -3.80
N ILE A 87 -14.02 -12.73 -2.73
CA ILE A 87 -12.94 -11.76 -2.81
C ILE A 87 -11.59 -12.48 -2.78
N VAL A 88 -10.78 -12.26 -3.81
CA VAL A 88 -9.38 -12.72 -3.89
C VAL A 88 -8.47 -11.50 -3.71
N SER A 89 -7.67 -11.51 -2.65
CA SER A 89 -6.78 -10.40 -2.31
C SER A 89 -5.43 -10.92 -1.80
N LEU A 90 -4.46 -10.04 -1.62
CA LEU A 90 -3.17 -10.38 -1.03
C LEU A 90 -3.18 -10.40 0.51
N GLN A 91 -4.34 -10.30 1.15
CA GLN A 91 -4.45 -10.13 2.61
C GLN A 91 -3.74 -11.24 3.41
N ASN A 92 -3.78 -12.48 2.93
CA ASN A 92 -3.22 -13.64 3.62
C ASN A 92 -1.95 -14.20 2.97
N GLU A 93 -1.44 -13.54 1.94
CA GLU A 93 -0.25 -13.95 1.20
C GLU A 93 1.04 -13.51 1.91
N THR A 94 1.20 -13.95 3.16
CA THR A 94 2.27 -13.46 4.06
C THR A 94 3.68 -13.74 3.52
N GLU A 95 3.93 -14.92 2.96
CA GLU A 95 5.25 -15.28 2.40
C GLU A 95 5.59 -14.42 1.18
N PHE A 96 4.65 -14.25 0.26
CA PHE A 96 4.81 -13.38 -0.89
C PHE A 96 5.08 -11.93 -0.46
N LEU A 97 4.29 -11.43 0.49
CA LEU A 97 4.36 -10.04 0.94
C LEU A 97 5.63 -9.71 1.74
N LYS A 98 6.32 -10.70 2.33
CA LYS A 98 7.59 -10.47 3.05
C LYS A 98 8.65 -9.80 2.19
N ASN A 99 8.65 -10.06 0.89
CA ASN A 99 9.63 -9.51 -0.06
C ASN A 99 9.16 -8.22 -0.75
N ILE A 100 7.98 -7.71 -0.41
CA ILE A 100 7.43 -6.48 -0.99
C ILE A 100 7.84 -5.29 -0.12
N THR A 101 8.86 -4.53 -0.55
CA THR A 101 9.50 -3.46 0.22
C THR A 101 9.11 -2.02 -0.15
N PRO A 102 8.49 -1.71 -1.32
CA PRO A 102 8.35 -0.34 -1.80
C PRO A 102 7.73 0.64 -0.82
N THR A 103 6.76 0.20 0.01
CA THR A 103 6.13 1.08 1.01
C THR A 103 7.10 1.49 2.12
N ALA A 104 7.95 0.57 2.57
CA ALA A 104 8.97 0.88 3.57
C ALA A 104 10.07 1.78 2.98
N GLU A 105 10.45 1.53 1.72
CA GLU A 105 11.41 2.36 0.98
C GLU A 105 10.90 3.78 0.79
N LEU A 106 9.65 3.95 0.36
CA LEU A 106 9.01 5.26 0.24
C LEU A 106 8.94 5.98 1.60
N THR A 107 8.61 5.26 2.67
CA THR A 107 8.61 5.83 4.04
C THR A 107 9.97 6.42 4.37
N TRP A 108 11.05 5.70 4.12
CA TRP A 108 12.40 6.21 4.36
C TRP A 108 12.81 7.33 3.41
N ALA A 109 12.41 7.27 2.15
CA ALA A 109 12.64 8.37 1.21
C ALA A 109 12.00 9.67 1.72
N LEU A 110 10.77 9.61 2.25
CA LEU A 110 10.07 10.78 2.81
C LEU A 110 10.73 11.27 4.10
N ILE A 111 11.11 10.37 5.03
CA ILE A 111 11.79 10.73 6.27
C ILE A 111 13.12 11.46 5.95
N LEU A 112 13.92 10.89 5.07
CA LEU A 112 15.21 11.50 4.68
C LEU A 112 15.01 12.81 3.92
N ALA A 113 14.02 12.90 3.03
CA ALA A 113 13.71 14.13 2.31
C ALA A 113 13.32 15.26 3.27
N LEU A 114 12.55 14.95 4.31
CA LEU A 114 12.16 15.92 5.33
C LEU A 114 13.35 16.39 6.16
N HIS A 115 14.10 15.47 6.76
CA HIS A 115 15.25 15.81 7.61
C HIS A 115 16.38 16.52 6.86
N ARG A 116 16.56 16.22 5.59
CA ARG A 116 17.59 16.81 4.74
C ARG A 116 17.09 17.99 3.90
N LYS A 117 15.84 18.43 4.08
CA LYS A 117 15.20 19.53 3.33
C LYS A 117 15.34 19.40 1.81
N LEU A 118 15.24 18.16 1.29
CA LEU A 118 15.55 17.87 -0.11
C LEU A 118 14.66 18.64 -1.08
N THR A 119 13.35 18.69 -0.83
CA THR A 119 12.39 19.35 -1.74
C THR A 119 12.75 20.81 -1.97
N SER A 120 12.94 21.57 -0.89
CA SER A 120 13.27 23.00 -0.97
C SER A 120 14.67 23.26 -1.53
N SER A 121 15.64 22.39 -1.25
CA SER A 121 17.00 22.54 -1.81
C SER A 121 17.02 22.26 -3.31
N ILE A 122 16.27 21.26 -3.79
CA ILE A 122 16.14 20.98 -5.23
C ILE A 122 15.47 22.15 -5.96
N GLU A 123 14.43 22.72 -5.36
CA GLU A 123 13.73 23.86 -5.95
C GLU A 123 14.62 25.10 -6.04
N SER A 124 15.39 25.40 -4.99
CA SER A 124 16.37 26.50 -4.99
C SER A 124 17.40 26.34 -6.10
N VAL A 125 17.96 25.13 -6.29
CA VAL A 125 18.92 24.86 -7.37
C VAL A 125 18.27 25.03 -8.75
N LYS A 126 17.04 24.56 -8.94
CA LYS A 126 16.29 24.77 -10.20
C LYS A 126 16.08 26.23 -10.53
N ASN A 127 15.94 27.09 -9.51
CA ASN A 127 15.82 28.56 -9.64
C ASN A 127 17.18 29.28 -9.81
N GLY A 128 18.26 28.53 -9.96
CA GLY A 128 19.61 29.07 -10.15
C GLY A 128 20.28 29.57 -8.87
N GLU A 129 19.69 29.28 -7.69
CA GLU A 129 20.27 29.64 -6.40
C GLU A 129 21.23 28.53 -5.91
N TRP A 130 22.33 28.97 -5.29
CA TRP A 130 23.27 28.07 -4.61
C TRP A 130 23.50 28.60 -3.18
N SER A 131 22.78 28.03 -2.23
CA SER A 131 22.89 28.41 -0.82
C SER A 131 23.04 27.16 0.06
N ARG A 132 24.21 27.03 0.66
CA ARG A 132 24.48 25.92 1.59
C ARG A 132 23.76 26.09 2.92
N ASP A 133 23.71 27.30 3.44
CA ASP A 133 23.25 27.57 4.81
C ASP A 133 21.73 27.55 4.98
N LYS A 134 20.98 27.83 3.90
CA LYS A 134 19.50 27.77 3.91
C LYS A 134 18.95 26.36 4.14
N PHE A 135 19.71 25.32 3.78
CA PHE A 135 19.24 23.93 3.75
C PHE A 135 19.99 23.03 4.72
N ILE A 136 20.46 23.60 5.84
CA ILE A 136 21.01 22.80 6.94
C ILE A 136 19.90 21.88 7.43
N GLY A 137 20.10 20.57 7.27
CA GLY A 137 19.19 19.53 7.75
C GLY A 137 19.64 18.97 9.09
N GLU A 138 18.93 17.95 9.53
CA GLU A 138 19.24 17.25 10.77
C GLU A 138 19.76 15.83 10.49
N GLU A 139 20.70 15.39 11.30
CA GLU A 139 21.16 14.02 11.32
C GLU A 139 20.13 13.14 12.04
N ILE A 140 19.88 11.92 11.53
CA ILE A 140 18.92 10.98 12.13
C ILE A 140 19.57 9.96 13.05
N LYS A 141 20.88 9.75 12.95
CA LYS A 141 21.65 8.88 13.85
C LYS A 141 21.43 9.28 15.29
N GLY A 142 21.18 8.27 16.16
CA GLY A 142 20.93 8.48 17.58
C GLY A 142 19.56 9.07 17.91
N LYS A 143 18.77 9.48 16.90
CA LYS A 143 17.38 9.92 17.14
C LYS A 143 16.47 8.70 17.38
N LYS A 144 15.31 8.97 17.94
CA LYS A 144 14.26 7.99 18.21
C LYS A 144 13.22 8.01 17.09
N ILE A 145 12.74 6.83 16.70
CA ILE A 145 11.61 6.66 15.80
C ILE A 145 10.50 5.89 16.51
N GLY A 146 9.30 6.45 16.53
CA GLY A 146 8.09 5.82 17.03
C GLY A 146 7.33 5.11 15.90
N ILE A 147 7.00 3.84 16.07
CA ILE A 147 6.26 3.03 15.11
C ILE A 147 4.89 2.67 15.70
N LEU A 148 3.83 3.20 15.10
CA LEU A 148 2.47 2.82 15.43
C LEU A 148 2.02 1.64 14.54
N GLY A 149 1.98 0.45 15.12
CA GLY A 149 1.71 -0.81 14.43
C GLY A 149 2.97 -1.53 13.96
N LEU A 150 3.30 -2.65 14.63
CA LEU A 150 4.47 -3.48 14.32
C LEU A 150 4.11 -4.64 13.38
N GLY A 151 3.29 -4.35 12.37
CA GLY A 151 3.00 -5.26 11.27
C GLY A 151 4.19 -5.37 10.30
N ARG A 152 3.96 -5.99 9.16
CA ARG A 152 4.98 -6.21 8.12
C ARG A 152 5.77 -4.93 7.75
N ILE A 153 5.08 -3.84 7.45
CA ILE A 153 5.71 -2.57 7.06
C ILE A 153 6.46 -1.95 8.25
N GLY A 154 5.84 -1.89 9.44
CA GLY A 154 6.48 -1.32 10.63
C GLY A 154 7.80 -2.04 10.98
N GLN A 155 7.82 -3.37 10.83
CA GLN A 155 9.05 -4.14 11.03
C GLN A 155 10.14 -3.82 10.00
N MET A 156 9.79 -3.64 8.72
CA MET A 156 10.75 -3.24 7.68
C MET A 156 11.32 -1.84 7.97
N VAL A 157 10.44 -0.88 8.30
CA VAL A 157 10.86 0.48 8.66
C VAL A 157 11.78 0.46 9.88
N GLY A 158 11.43 -0.29 10.92
CA GLY A 158 12.24 -0.41 12.12
C GLY A 158 13.62 -1.05 11.89
N LYS A 159 13.71 -2.06 11.03
CA LYS A 159 15.01 -2.67 10.64
C LYS A 159 15.92 -1.66 9.94
N ILE A 160 15.39 -0.85 9.05
CA ILE A 160 16.15 0.21 8.37
C ILE A 160 16.56 1.30 9.36
N ALA A 161 15.67 1.67 10.32
CA ALA A 161 16.01 2.60 11.40
C ALA A 161 17.23 2.13 12.21
N LYS A 162 17.31 0.84 12.50
CA LYS A 162 18.48 0.28 13.19
C LYS A 162 19.76 0.38 12.37
N ALA A 163 19.69 0.23 11.05
CA ALA A 163 20.84 0.45 10.17
C ALA A 163 21.31 1.91 10.18
N PHE A 164 20.41 2.86 10.44
CA PHE A 164 20.74 4.27 10.69
C PHE A 164 21.16 4.56 12.14
N GLU A 165 21.33 3.54 12.98
CA GLU A 165 21.70 3.67 14.40
C GLU A 165 20.66 4.49 15.20
N MET A 166 19.38 4.40 14.85
CA MET A 166 18.28 5.04 15.58
C MET A 166 17.78 4.12 16.73
N GLU A 167 17.22 4.75 17.77
CA GLU A 167 16.41 4.03 18.76
C GLU A 167 15.01 3.78 18.17
N VAL A 168 14.53 2.51 18.25
CA VAL A 168 13.20 2.15 17.75
C VAL A 168 12.29 1.86 18.91
N VAL A 169 11.24 2.65 19.06
CA VAL A 169 10.12 2.39 19.98
C VAL A 169 8.86 2.08 19.19
N PHE A 170 7.99 1.24 19.71
CA PHE A 170 6.75 0.90 19.01
C PHE A 170 5.58 0.65 19.97
N PHE A 171 4.39 0.82 19.44
CA PHE A 171 3.14 0.33 20.02
C PHE A 171 2.42 -0.55 18.99
N ASP A 172 1.92 -1.70 19.43
CA ASP A 172 1.07 -2.57 18.60
C ASP A 172 -0.15 -3.00 19.40
N LYS A 173 -1.34 -2.85 18.83
CA LYS A 173 -2.61 -3.16 19.47
C LYS A 173 -2.76 -4.65 19.81
N GLU A 174 -2.17 -5.52 19.00
CA GLU A 174 -2.23 -6.96 19.18
C GLU A 174 -1.15 -7.49 20.13
N GLY A 175 -0.34 -6.59 20.72
CA GLY A 175 0.72 -6.96 21.66
C GLY A 175 1.82 -7.80 21.01
N LYS A 176 2.07 -7.63 19.72
CA LYS A 176 3.11 -8.38 18.99
C LYS A 176 4.47 -8.18 19.63
N VAL A 177 5.08 -9.28 20.04
CA VAL A 177 6.48 -9.34 20.45
C VAL A 177 7.26 -9.94 19.29
N LEU A 178 8.31 -9.26 18.87
CA LEU A 178 9.23 -9.81 17.87
C LEU A 178 10.18 -10.77 18.60
N GLU A 179 9.97 -12.08 18.43
CA GLU A 179 10.93 -13.07 18.90
C GLU A 179 12.29 -12.81 18.26
N GLY A 180 13.34 -12.73 19.11
CA GLY A 180 14.72 -12.53 18.67
C GLY A 180 15.10 -11.11 18.27
N ASN A 181 14.30 -10.09 18.58
CA ASN A 181 14.61 -8.71 18.25
C ASN A 181 14.47 -7.77 19.47
N ASP A 182 15.35 -7.93 20.47
CA ASP A 182 15.48 -7.05 21.65
C ASP A 182 15.82 -5.59 21.27
N ALA A 183 16.01 -5.34 19.98
CA ALA A 183 16.40 -4.04 19.46
C ALA A 183 15.25 -3.02 19.37
N PHE A 184 13.97 -3.47 19.48
CA PHE A 184 12.79 -2.61 19.43
C PHE A 184 12.11 -2.62 20.79
N LYS A 185 11.86 -1.41 21.32
CA LYS A 185 11.27 -1.26 22.64
C LYS A 185 9.75 -1.06 22.55
N ASN A 186 8.99 -1.97 23.13
CA ASN A 186 7.54 -1.82 23.25
C ASN A 186 7.21 -0.76 24.32
N VAL A 187 6.31 0.16 23.99
CA VAL A 187 5.84 1.23 24.88
C VAL A 187 4.32 1.34 24.81
N SER A 188 3.70 2.01 25.77
CA SER A 188 2.27 2.33 25.70
C SER A 188 2.01 3.36 24.58
N LEU A 189 0.75 3.44 24.11
CA LEU A 189 0.36 4.40 23.09
C LEU A 189 0.66 5.84 23.53
N ASP A 190 0.32 6.19 24.77
CA ASP A 190 0.57 7.53 25.31
C ASP A 190 2.07 7.85 25.30
N ARG A 191 2.88 6.88 25.69
CA ARG A 191 4.33 7.05 25.73
C ARG A 191 4.94 7.19 24.35
N LEU A 192 4.38 6.52 23.33
CA LEU A 192 4.83 6.64 21.95
C LEU A 192 4.76 8.08 21.42
N PHE A 193 3.78 8.87 21.91
CA PHE A 193 3.60 10.27 21.49
C PHE A 193 4.31 11.29 22.40
N LEU A 194 4.78 10.87 23.57
CA LEU A 194 5.46 11.77 24.53
C LEU A 194 6.99 11.67 24.47
N GLU A 195 7.53 10.60 23.91
CA GLU A 195 8.98 10.34 23.74
C GLU A 195 9.47 10.61 22.31
#